data_1636be1ac7041ef4b583bb8e81884fbe
#
_entry.id   1636be1ac7041ef4b583bb8e81884fbe
#
_cell.length_a   1.000
_cell.length_b   1.000
_cell.length_c   1.000
_cell.angle_alpha   90.00
_cell.angle_beta   90.00
_cell.angle_gamma   90.00
#
_symmetry.space_group_name_H-M   'P 1'
#
loop_
_entity.id
_entity.type
_entity.pdbx_description
1 polymer ?
#
loop_
_entity_poly.entity_id
_entity_poly.type
_entity_poly.pdbx_seq_one_letter_code
_entity_poly.pdbx_strand_id
1 'polypeptide(L)'
;AIVGGRNIGDEYFAASPLANFRDMDLLALGPVVAEIGESFEKFWACSFSVPVRTLAPVRPTKRVVRRWYRKLRRLRLARGSLASYAEMGSEELQKELESLLGRLHRGRATAVYDLPEKVGGNATATVTSAIRSLADKVTRELLVESAYFIPDERTLAALAVLRARGVEVTLLTNSLASNDVIAAHAGYAVHRRHLLELGVRLFEVRSRVARLASTVSGTQAGSQASLHSKAVVLDRQT
;
A
#
# COMPACT_ATOMS: atom_id res chain seq x y z
N ALA A 1 1.46 -15.69 -1.80
CA ALA A 1 1.93 -14.47 -1.10
C ALA A 1 0.87 -13.38 -1.16
N ILE A 2 0.90 -12.47 -0.22
CA ILE A 2 0.13 -11.22 -0.24
C ILE A 2 1.15 -10.09 -0.26
N VAL A 3 1.00 -9.17 -1.22
CA VAL A 3 1.85 -7.98 -1.37
C VAL A 3 0.95 -6.75 -1.37
N GLY A 4 1.26 -5.78 -0.53
CA GLY A 4 0.46 -4.57 -0.42
C GLY A 4 1.12 -3.49 0.44
N GLY A 5 0.43 -2.38 0.61
CA GLY A 5 0.89 -1.24 1.39
C GLY A 5 0.41 -1.24 2.83
N ARG A 6 -0.39 -2.22 3.27
CA ARG A 6 -0.96 -2.24 4.62
C ARG A 6 0.09 -2.42 5.69
N ASN A 7 0.09 -1.52 6.65
CA ASN A 7 0.81 -1.70 7.90
C ASN A 7 -0.07 -2.41 8.95
N ILE A 8 0.54 -2.85 10.05
CA ILE A 8 -0.20 -3.40 11.19
C ILE A 8 -0.64 -2.23 12.08
N GLY A 9 -1.87 -1.75 11.83
CA GLY A 9 -2.48 -0.64 12.56
C GLY A 9 -4.00 -0.62 12.36
N ASP A 10 -4.74 -0.08 13.32
CA ASP A 10 -6.21 -0.04 13.32
C ASP A 10 -6.78 0.66 12.08
N GLU A 11 -6.09 1.70 11.61
CA GLU A 11 -6.47 2.52 10.46
C GLU A 11 -6.39 1.77 9.12
N TYR A 12 -5.60 0.70 9.04
CA TYR A 12 -5.49 -0.14 7.83
C TYR A 12 -6.56 -1.23 7.76
N PHE A 13 -7.22 -1.52 8.87
CA PHE A 13 -8.23 -2.58 8.97
C PHE A 13 -9.63 -2.04 9.26
N ALA A 14 -9.89 -0.79 8.90
CA ALA A 14 -11.17 -0.11 9.11
C ALA A 14 -11.62 -0.10 10.58
N ALA A 15 -10.67 -0.18 11.52
CA ALA A 15 -10.94 -0.26 12.96
C ALA A 15 -10.70 1.08 13.69
N SER A 16 -10.21 2.11 13.01
CA SER A 16 -10.01 3.44 13.59
C SER A 16 -11.30 4.27 13.53
N PRO A 17 -11.70 4.92 14.63
CA PRO A 17 -12.86 5.82 14.63
C PRO A 17 -12.57 7.18 13.99
N LEU A 18 -11.30 7.53 13.80
CA LEU A 18 -10.87 8.85 13.32
C LEU A 18 -10.63 8.87 11.81
N ALA A 19 -9.76 8.00 11.34
CA ALA A 19 -9.39 7.91 9.93
C ALA A 19 -9.06 6.46 9.56
N ASN A 20 -9.40 6.07 8.33
CA ASN A 20 -9.06 4.75 7.82
C ASN A 20 -8.43 4.88 6.44
N PHE A 21 -7.32 4.15 6.25
CA PHE A 21 -6.60 4.12 4.99
C PHE A 21 -7.30 3.23 3.97
N ARG A 22 -7.29 3.72 2.73
CA ARG A 22 -7.58 2.91 1.55
C ARG A 22 -6.27 2.41 0.99
N ASP A 23 -6.15 1.09 0.94
CA ASP A 23 -4.97 0.43 0.41
C ASP A 23 -5.39 -0.72 -0.51
N MET A 24 -4.45 -1.17 -1.31
CA MET A 24 -4.63 -2.28 -2.23
C MET A 24 -3.61 -3.37 -1.92
N ASP A 25 -4.12 -4.59 -1.72
CA ASP A 25 -3.30 -5.78 -1.56
C ASP A 25 -3.51 -6.70 -2.76
N LEU A 26 -2.44 -7.33 -3.20
CA LEU A 26 -2.42 -8.29 -4.28
C LEU A 26 -2.18 -9.70 -3.72
N LEU A 27 -3.11 -10.61 -3.95
CA LEU A 27 -2.89 -12.04 -3.69
C LEU A 27 -2.19 -12.65 -4.90
N ALA A 28 -0.98 -13.15 -4.70
CA ALA A 28 -0.18 -13.80 -5.73
C ALA A 28 -0.03 -15.30 -5.45
N LEU A 29 -0.19 -16.11 -6.50
CA LEU A 29 0.02 -17.55 -6.50
C LEU A 29 0.99 -17.93 -7.64
N GLY A 30 1.63 -19.09 -7.52
CA GLY A 30 2.54 -19.60 -8.54
C GLY A 30 4.00 -19.18 -8.37
N PRO A 31 4.82 -19.22 -9.44
CA PRO A 31 6.28 -19.06 -9.36
C PRO A 31 6.76 -17.74 -8.70
N VAL A 32 6.03 -16.64 -8.90
CA VAL A 32 6.38 -15.33 -8.32
C VAL A 32 6.46 -15.35 -6.79
N VAL A 33 5.76 -16.31 -6.14
CA VAL A 33 5.81 -16.47 -4.68
C VAL A 33 7.22 -16.84 -4.20
N ALA A 34 7.97 -17.59 -5.00
CA ALA A 34 9.36 -17.93 -4.68
C ALA A 34 10.26 -16.68 -4.73
N GLU A 35 10.09 -15.81 -5.75
CA GLU A 35 10.82 -14.54 -5.86
C GLU A 35 10.53 -13.61 -4.66
N ILE A 36 9.25 -13.52 -4.25
CA ILE A 36 8.85 -12.75 -3.07
C ILE A 36 9.46 -13.33 -1.79
N GLY A 37 9.46 -14.66 -1.67
CA GLY A 37 10.09 -15.38 -0.55
C GLY A 37 11.60 -15.12 -0.48
N GLU A 38 12.29 -15.16 -1.61
CA GLU A 38 13.72 -14.85 -1.68
C GLU A 38 14.03 -13.43 -1.20
N SER A 39 13.19 -12.44 -1.58
CA SER A 39 13.30 -11.07 -1.08
C SER A 39 13.21 -11.02 0.44
N PHE A 40 12.20 -11.71 1.01
CA PHE A 40 12.02 -11.77 2.46
C PHE A 40 13.25 -12.38 3.16
N GLU A 41 13.77 -13.51 2.65
CA GLU A 41 14.93 -14.18 3.24
C GLU A 41 16.19 -13.30 3.21
N LYS A 42 16.41 -12.52 2.15
CA LYS A 42 17.51 -11.56 2.08
C LYS A 42 17.43 -10.51 3.18
N PHE A 43 16.23 -9.95 3.43
CA PHE A 43 16.04 -9.00 4.52
C PHE A 43 16.11 -9.67 5.90
N TRP A 44 15.56 -10.88 6.04
CA TRP A 44 15.60 -11.63 7.28
C TRP A 44 17.02 -11.99 7.72
N ALA A 45 17.87 -12.42 6.77
CA ALA A 45 19.24 -12.86 7.02
C ALA A 45 20.28 -11.73 7.08
N CYS A 46 19.91 -10.48 6.72
CA CYS A 46 20.86 -9.38 6.69
C CYS A 46 21.25 -8.88 8.09
N SER A 47 22.39 -8.18 8.18
CA SER A 47 22.91 -7.65 9.43
C SER A 47 22.04 -6.56 10.10
N PHE A 48 21.10 -5.97 9.34
CA PHE A 48 20.15 -4.99 9.87
C PHE A 48 18.94 -5.65 10.56
N SER A 49 18.73 -6.94 10.38
CA SER A 49 17.65 -7.70 11.02
C SER A 49 18.12 -8.24 12.36
N VAL A 50 17.67 -7.59 13.43
CA VAL A 50 18.07 -7.94 14.80
C VAL A 50 16.89 -8.52 15.57
N PRO A 51 17.05 -9.68 16.24
CA PRO A 51 15.98 -10.24 17.06
C PRO A 51 15.57 -9.27 18.17
N VAL A 52 14.26 -9.05 18.34
CA VAL A 52 13.71 -8.13 19.36
C VAL A 52 14.23 -8.43 20.76
N ARG A 53 14.45 -9.70 21.09
CA ARG A 53 15.00 -10.11 22.39
C ARG A 53 16.41 -9.55 22.66
N THR A 54 17.16 -9.20 21.62
CA THR A 54 18.49 -8.56 21.73
C THR A 54 18.36 -7.08 22.10
N LEU A 55 17.28 -6.44 21.62
CA LEU A 55 16.98 -5.03 21.88
C LEU A 55 16.29 -4.83 23.24
N ALA A 56 15.50 -5.81 23.68
CA ALA A 56 14.75 -5.79 24.94
C ALA A 56 15.04 -7.07 25.75
N PRO A 57 16.16 -7.13 26.47
CA PRO A 57 16.61 -8.34 27.18
C PRO A 57 15.70 -8.71 28.36
N VAL A 58 14.82 -7.82 28.81
CA VAL A 58 13.90 -8.08 29.92
C VAL A 58 12.76 -8.97 29.49
N ARG A 59 12.72 -10.20 29.98
CA ARG A 59 11.59 -11.11 29.76
C ARG A 59 10.39 -10.64 30.60
N PRO A 60 9.22 -10.41 29.97
CA PRO A 60 8.03 -10.04 30.73
C PRO A 60 7.63 -11.19 31.68
N THR A 61 7.24 -10.86 32.90
CA THR A 61 6.73 -11.85 33.86
C THR A 61 5.41 -12.44 33.36
N LYS A 62 5.09 -13.68 33.78
CA LYS A 62 3.81 -14.35 33.46
C LYS A 62 2.60 -13.46 33.81
N ARG A 63 2.71 -12.64 34.87
CA ARG A 63 1.66 -11.69 35.30
C ARG A 63 1.45 -10.58 34.26
N VAL A 64 2.53 -10.01 33.71
CA VAL A 64 2.47 -8.98 32.66
C VAL A 64 1.87 -9.57 31.39
N VAL A 65 2.33 -10.74 30.94
CA VAL A 65 1.80 -11.43 29.78
C VAL A 65 0.28 -11.69 29.92
N ARG A 66 -0.17 -12.25 31.07
CA ARG A 66 -1.60 -12.48 31.34
C ARG A 66 -2.43 -11.17 31.36
N ARG A 67 -1.85 -10.06 31.83
CA ARG A 67 -2.51 -8.74 31.80
C ARG A 67 -2.73 -8.28 30.35
N TRP A 68 -1.69 -8.42 29.50
CA TRP A 68 -1.80 -8.08 28.09
C TRP A 68 -2.80 -8.95 27.34
N TYR A 69 -2.79 -10.25 27.54
CA TYR A 69 -3.78 -11.16 26.95
C TYR A 69 -5.21 -10.79 27.34
N ARG A 70 -5.46 -10.44 28.60
CA ARG A 70 -6.78 -9.97 29.05
C ARG A 70 -7.19 -8.66 28.39
N LYS A 71 -6.25 -7.73 28.21
CA LYS A 71 -6.50 -6.45 27.51
C LYS A 71 -6.83 -6.70 26.04
N LEU A 72 -6.05 -7.49 25.33
CA LEU A 72 -6.29 -7.85 23.93
C LEU A 72 -7.63 -8.55 23.73
N ARG A 73 -7.98 -9.50 24.61
CA ARG A 73 -9.27 -10.18 24.57
C ARG A 73 -10.44 -9.22 24.76
N ARG A 74 -10.33 -8.26 25.67
CA ARG A 74 -11.37 -7.23 25.85
C ARG A 74 -11.51 -6.33 24.62
N LEU A 75 -10.40 -5.92 24.02
CA LEU A 75 -10.41 -5.12 22.80
C LEU A 75 -11.03 -5.88 21.63
N ARG A 76 -10.70 -7.16 21.49
CA ARG A 76 -11.28 -8.04 20.46
C ARG A 76 -12.81 -8.15 20.62
N LEU A 77 -13.31 -8.34 21.84
CA LEU A 77 -14.76 -8.44 22.10
C LEU A 77 -15.51 -7.12 21.92
N ALA A 78 -14.82 -5.98 22.15
CA ALA A 78 -15.42 -4.65 21.97
C ALA A 78 -15.48 -4.20 20.50
N ARG A 79 -14.71 -4.82 19.61
CA ARG A 79 -14.61 -4.46 18.18
C ARG A 79 -15.26 -5.54 17.32
N GLY A 80 -16.58 -5.43 17.13
CA GLY A 80 -17.40 -6.43 16.46
C GLY A 80 -16.99 -6.77 15.00
N SER A 81 -16.24 -5.90 14.30
CA SER A 81 -15.83 -6.15 12.92
C SER A 81 -14.72 -7.20 12.77
N LEU A 82 -13.84 -7.34 13.78
CA LEU A 82 -12.82 -8.41 13.80
C LEU A 82 -13.38 -9.74 14.32
N ALA A 83 -14.50 -9.70 15.02
CA ALA A 83 -15.16 -10.90 15.54
C ALA A 83 -15.71 -11.77 14.42
N SER A 84 -16.24 -11.18 13.33
CA SER A 84 -16.85 -11.94 12.24
C SER A 84 -15.88 -12.90 11.55
N TYR A 85 -14.64 -12.49 11.31
CA TYR A 85 -13.63 -13.39 10.72
C TYR A 85 -13.12 -14.47 11.69
N ALA A 86 -13.12 -14.18 12.99
CA ALA A 86 -12.70 -15.15 14.00
C ALA A 86 -13.78 -16.16 14.34
N GLU A 87 -15.03 -15.89 13.97
CA GLU A 87 -16.21 -16.72 14.17
C GLU A 87 -16.66 -17.45 12.90
N MET A 88 -16.00 -17.14 11.73
CA MET A 88 -16.24 -17.90 10.50
C MET A 88 -15.92 -19.37 10.71
N GLY A 89 -16.91 -20.23 10.47
CA GLY A 89 -16.71 -21.67 10.46
C GLY A 89 -15.76 -22.09 9.32
N SER A 90 -15.19 -23.27 9.46
CA SER A 90 -14.27 -23.81 8.44
C SER A 90 -14.89 -23.87 7.03
N GLU A 91 -16.20 -24.15 6.94
CA GLU A 91 -16.94 -24.19 5.68
C GLU A 91 -17.13 -22.81 5.04
N GLU A 92 -17.39 -21.77 5.84
CA GLU A 92 -17.49 -20.39 5.32
C GLU A 92 -16.16 -19.86 4.84
N LEU A 93 -15.08 -20.15 5.58
CA LEU A 93 -13.72 -19.79 5.16
C LEU A 93 -13.34 -20.50 3.87
N GLN A 94 -13.69 -21.77 3.71
CA GLN A 94 -13.45 -22.53 2.50
C GLN A 94 -14.20 -21.95 1.30
N LYS A 95 -15.49 -21.61 1.45
CA LYS A 95 -16.29 -20.97 0.39
C LYS A 95 -15.72 -19.61 -0.01
N GLU A 96 -15.30 -18.80 0.96
CA GLU A 96 -14.67 -17.50 0.67
C GLU A 96 -13.34 -17.69 -0.09
N LEU A 97 -12.53 -18.67 0.30
CA LEU A 97 -11.28 -19.01 -0.38
C LEU A 97 -11.55 -19.50 -1.81
N GLU A 98 -12.51 -20.38 -2.02
CA GLU A 98 -12.91 -20.86 -3.35
C GLU A 98 -13.42 -19.70 -4.23
N SER A 99 -14.19 -18.76 -3.66
CA SER A 99 -14.62 -17.53 -4.35
C SER A 99 -13.43 -16.66 -4.75
N LEU A 100 -12.44 -16.49 -3.87
CA LEU A 100 -11.21 -15.76 -4.18
C LEU A 100 -10.42 -16.45 -5.30
N LEU A 101 -10.25 -17.76 -5.23
CA LEU A 101 -9.54 -18.53 -6.25
C LEU A 101 -10.23 -18.45 -7.61
N GLY A 102 -11.58 -18.43 -7.65
CA GLY A 102 -12.37 -18.26 -8.86
C GLY A 102 -12.23 -16.89 -9.53
N ARG A 103 -11.75 -15.88 -8.80
CA ARG A 103 -11.53 -14.50 -9.30
C ARG A 103 -10.07 -14.22 -9.68
N LEU A 104 -9.19 -15.22 -9.61
CA LEU A 104 -7.78 -15.04 -9.97
C LEU A 104 -7.62 -14.84 -11.48
N HIS A 105 -6.81 -13.87 -11.85
CA HIS A 105 -6.39 -13.64 -13.22
C HIS A 105 -5.03 -14.28 -13.45
N ARG A 106 -4.86 -14.94 -14.60
CA ARG A 106 -3.58 -15.50 -15.02
C ARG A 106 -2.79 -14.45 -15.78
N GLY A 107 -1.53 -14.27 -15.44
CA GLY A 107 -0.65 -13.32 -16.08
C GLY A 107 0.80 -13.59 -15.74
N ARG A 108 1.71 -12.89 -16.44
CA ARG A 108 3.12 -12.88 -16.06
C ARG A 108 3.29 -11.95 -14.86
N ALA A 109 4.03 -12.38 -13.86
CA ALA A 109 4.36 -11.58 -12.70
C ALA A 109 5.86 -11.73 -12.38
N THR A 110 6.48 -10.67 -11.93
CA THR A 110 7.87 -10.63 -11.48
C THR A 110 7.93 -9.78 -10.23
N ALA A 111 8.66 -10.24 -9.22
CA ALA A 111 8.94 -9.47 -8.02
C ALA A 111 10.21 -8.62 -8.24
N VAL A 112 10.08 -7.30 -8.07
CA VAL A 112 11.20 -6.37 -8.08
C VAL A 112 11.32 -5.72 -6.71
N TYR A 113 12.51 -5.77 -6.12
CA TYR A 113 12.75 -5.26 -4.78
C TYR A 113 14.15 -4.66 -4.68
N ASP A 114 14.32 -3.71 -3.78
CA ASP A 114 15.63 -3.19 -3.41
C ASP A 114 16.32 -4.15 -2.44
N LEU A 115 17.65 -4.20 -2.49
CA LEU A 115 18.42 -5.04 -1.58
C LEU A 115 18.62 -4.38 -0.21
N PRO A 116 18.83 -5.17 0.86
CA PRO A 116 19.08 -4.63 2.21
C PRO A 116 20.26 -3.66 2.30
N GLU A 117 21.28 -3.83 1.46
CA GLU A 117 22.49 -3.00 1.40
C GLU A 117 22.17 -1.53 1.06
N LYS A 118 21.01 -1.27 0.47
CA LYS A 118 20.51 0.08 0.23
C LYS A 118 20.38 0.90 1.54
N VAL A 119 20.10 0.27 2.65
CA VAL A 119 20.04 0.91 3.97
C VAL A 119 21.43 1.45 4.38
N GLY A 120 22.50 0.77 3.97
CA GLY A 120 23.88 1.18 4.22
C GLY A 120 24.44 2.19 3.20
N GLY A 121 23.63 2.69 2.27
CA GLY A 121 24.06 3.66 1.26
C GLY A 121 24.69 3.05 -0.01
N ASN A 122 24.86 1.73 -0.07
CA ASN A 122 25.43 1.01 -1.23
C ASN A 122 24.31 0.53 -2.17
N ALA A 123 23.58 1.45 -2.79
CA ALA A 123 22.40 1.07 -3.52
C ALA A 123 22.50 1.25 -5.02
N THR A 124 22.35 0.17 -5.75
CA THR A 124 21.71 0.17 -7.07
C THR A 124 20.20 0.23 -6.86
N ALA A 125 19.56 1.34 -7.25
CA ALA A 125 18.12 1.53 -7.13
C ALA A 125 17.40 0.61 -8.13
N THR A 126 17.01 -0.59 -7.70
CA THR A 126 16.42 -1.62 -8.56
C THR A 126 14.96 -1.34 -8.87
N VAL A 127 14.14 -1.01 -7.85
CA VAL A 127 12.72 -0.70 -8.03
C VAL A 127 12.52 0.55 -8.87
N THR A 128 13.24 1.64 -8.58
CA THR A 128 13.15 2.89 -9.36
C THR A 128 13.56 2.67 -10.81
N SER A 129 14.61 1.89 -11.07
CA SER A 129 15.07 1.58 -12.42
C SER A 129 14.07 0.73 -13.20
N ALA A 130 13.44 -0.25 -12.53
CA ALA A 130 12.40 -1.07 -13.12
C ALA A 130 11.16 -0.24 -13.50
N ILE A 131 10.69 0.64 -12.62
CA ILE A 131 9.56 1.53 -12.89
C ILE A 131 9.86 2.44 -14.09
N ARG A 132 11.07 3.01 -14.16
CA ARG A 132 11.48 3.84 -15.31
C ARG A 132 11.49 3.05 -16.61
N SER A 133 12.12 1.87 -16.61
CA SER A 133 12.15 1.00 -17.79
C SER A 133 10.75 0.59 -18.27
N LEU A 134 9.79 0.44 -17.37
CA LEU A 134 8.40 0.20 -17.71
C LEU A 134 7.73 1.46 -18.26
N ALA A 135 7.94 2.62 -17.61
CA ALA A 135 7.38 3.90 -18.06
C ALA A 135 7.86 4.29 -19.48
N ASP A 136 9.12 4.01 -19.82
CA ASP A 136 9.68 4.27 -21.16
C ASP A 136 8.92 3.51 -22.27
N LYS A 137 8.30 2.38 -21.96
CA LYS A 137 7.54 1.53 -22.90
C LYS A 137 6.09 1.94 -23.06
N VAL A 138 5.58 2.84 -22.21
CA VAL A 138 4.20 3.28 -22.26
C VAL A 138 3.90 4.04 -23.55
N THR A 139 2.78 3.70 -24.18
CA THR A 139 2.40 4.27 -25.48
C THR A 139 1.07 5.01 -25.46
N ARG A 140 0.16 4.69 -24.53
CA ARG A 140 -1.21 5.25 -24.49
C ARG A 140 -1.52 5.98 -23.20
N GLU A 141 -1.42 5.28 -22.06
CA GLU A 141 -1.82 5.85 -20.79
C GLU A 141 -0.94 5.37 -19.62
N LEU A 142 -0.73 6.29 -18.69
CA LEU A 142 -0.09 6.06 -17.40
C LEU A 142 -1.05 6.48 -16.30
N LEU A 143 -1.51 5.52 -15.48
CA LEU A 143 -2.30 5.80 -14.29
C LEU A 143 -1.40 5.62 -13.07
N VAL A 144 -1.31 6.63 -12.23
CA VAL A 144 -0.50 6.61 -11.00
C VAL A 144 -1.42 6.86 -9.82
N GLU A 145 -1.39 5.95 -8.87
CA GLU A 145 -2.00 6.11 -7.56
C GLU A 145 -0.89 6.13 -6.51
N SER A 146 -0.77 7.23 -5.79
CA SER A 146 0.28 7.41 -4.78
C SER A 146 -0.20 8.26 -3.62
N ALA A 147 -0.14 7.70 -2.42
CA ALA A 147 -0.51 8.40 -1.18
C ALA A 147 0.32 9.67 -0.98
N TYR A 148 1.61 9.62 -1.32
CA TYR A 148 2.60 10.68 -1.08
C TYR A 148 3.38 10.94 -2.37
N PHE A 149 2.75 11.66 -3.29
CA PHE A 149 3.38 12.00 -4.55
C PHE A 149 4.22 13.28 -4.40
N ILE A 150 5.54 13.11 -4.35
CA ILE A 150 6.50 14.22 -4.28
C ILE A 150 7.45 14.07 -5.48
N PRO A 151 7.15 14.70 -6.62
CA PRO A 151 7.99 14.56 -7.81
C PRO A 151 9.30 15.32 -7.64
N ASP A 152 10.41 14.67 -7.99
CA ASP A 152 11.69 15.32 -8.23
C ASP A 152 11.77 15.85 -9.68
N GLU A 153 12.83 16.58 -9.99
CA GLU A 153 13.06 17.12 -11.34
C GLU A 153 13.11 16.02 -12.42
N ARG A 154 13.64 14.86 -12.08
CA ARG A 154 13.71 13.70 -13.00
C ARG A 154 12.34 13.13 -13.28
N THR A 155 11.49 13.06 -12.27
CA THR A 155 10.09 12.63 -12.42
C THR A 155 9.31 13.61 -13.29
N LEU A 156 9.46 14.92 -13.05
CA LEU A 156 8.81 15.95 -13.87
C LEU A 156 9.28 15.89 -15.33
N ALA A 157 10.58 15.74 -15.58
CA ALA A 157 11.12 15.59 -16.93
C ALA A 157 10.60 14.30 -17.63
N ALA A 158 10.51 13.18 -16.92
CA ALA A 158 9.95 11.94 -17.47
C ALA A 158 8.46 12.10 -17.83
N LEU A 159 7.67 12.77 -16.99
CA LEU A 159 6.27 13.07 -17.29
C LEU A 159 6.13 13.99 -18.50
N ALA A 160 6.98 15.00 -18.63
CA ALA A 160 7.00 15.89 -19.80
C ALA A 160 7.30 15.10 -21.10
N VAL A 161 8.25 14.18 -21.08
CA VAL A 161 8.56 13.32 -22.23
C VAL A 161 7.36 12.43 -22.61
N LEU A 162 6.71 11.81 -21.63
CA LEU A 162 5.51 10.98 -21.86
C LEU A 162 4.38 11.81 -22.47
N ARG A 163 4.13 13.00 -21.94
CA ARG A 163 3.12 13.91 -22.47
C ARG A 163 3.43 14.38 -23.90
N ALA A 164 4.71 14.70 -24.18
CA ALA A 164 5.14 15.05 -25.55
C ALA A 164 4.97 13.89 -26.56
N ARG A 165 5.00 12.65 -26.09
CA ARG A 165 4.69 11.45 -26.90
C ARG A 165 3.19 11.20 -27.05
N GLY A 166 2.33 12.04 -26.46
CA GLY A 166 0.88 11.88 -26.49
C GLY A 166 0.30 10.90 -25.48
N VAL A 167 1.13 10.41 -24.53
CA VAL A 167 0.64 9.50 -23.46
C VAL A 167 -0.27 10.26 -22.51
N GLU A 168 -1.46 9.74 -22.25
CA GLU A 168 -2.36 10.28 -21.22
C GLU A 168 -1.82 9.93 -19.84
N VAL A 169 -1.58 10.94 -19.00
CA VAL A 169 -1.10 10.74 -17.63
C VAL A 169 -2.18 11.17 -16.65
N THR A 170 -2.59 10.25 -15.78
CA THR A 170 -3.54 10.51 -14.70
C THR A 170 -2.89 10.18 -13.36
N LEU A 171 -2.98 11.11 -12.42
CA LEU A 171 -2.46 10.97 -11.07
C LEU A 171 -3.58 11.11 -10.05
N LEU A 172 -3.69 10.14 -9.14
CA LEU A 172 -4.52 10.20 -7.94
C LEU A 172 -3.63 10.24 -6.70
N THR A 173 -3.83 11.25 -5.86
CA THR A 173 -3.08 11.41 -4.60
C THR A 173 -4.00 11.94 -3.49
N ASN A 174 -3.48 12.11 -2.27
CA ASN A 174 -4.22 12.69 -1.17
C ASN A 174 -4.37 14.22 -1.34
N SER A 175 -5.55 14.74 -1.03
CA SER A 175 -5.75 16.16 -0.79
C SER A 175 -5.13 16.60 0.55
N LEU A 176 -5.02 17.89 0.80
CA LEU A 176 -4.59 18.39 2.12
C LEU A 176 -5.45 17.83 3.26
N ALA A 177 -6.76 17.70 3.04
CA ALA A 177 -7.71 17.25 4.05
C ALA A 177 -7.69 15.71 4.26
N SER A 178 -7.17 14.94 3.30
CA SER A 178 -7.06 13.46 3.41
C SER A 178 -5.65 12.98 3.73
N ASN A 179 -4.67 13.87 3.75
CA ASN A 179 -3.27 13.51 3.96
C ASN A 179 -2.94 13.46 5.47
N ASP A 180 -2.36 12.37 5.92
CA ASP A 180 -1.85 12.19 7.29
C ASP A 180 -0.43 12.76 7.47
N VAL A 181 0.29 13.02 6.36
CA VAL A 181 1.65 13.59 6.34
C VAL A 181 1.63 14.95 5.64
N ILE A 182 1.43 16.04 6.40
CA ILE A 182 1.33 17.41 5.86
C ILE A 182 2.55 17.79 5.01
N ALA A 183 3.76 17.38 5.40
CA ALA A 183 4.99 17.63 4.67
C ALA A 183 4.96 17.01 3.26
N ALA A 184 4.39 15.81 3.11
CA ALA A 184 4.23 15.18 1.81
C ALA A 184 3.28 15.96 0.90
N HIS A 185 2.16 16.46 1.47
CA HIS A 185 1.26 17.33 0.71
C HIS A 185 1.93 18.64 0.30
N ALA A 186 2.70 19.26 1.17
CA ALA A 186 3.45 20.49 0.84
C ALA A 186 4.44 20.25 -0.32
N GLY A 187 5.17 19.11 -0.30
CA GLY A 187 6.06 18.74 -1.39
C GLY A 187 5.36 18.50 -2.73
N TYR A 188 4.12 18.00 -2.72
CA TYR A 188 3.30 17.87 -3.91
C TYR A 188 2.75 19.22 -4.39
N ALA A 189 2.19 20.01 -3.46
CA ALA A 189 1.43 21.22 -3.77
C ALA A 189 2.24 22.26 -4.57
N VAL A 190 3.54 22.36 -4.33
CA VAL A 190 4.42 23.28 -5.06
C VAL A 190 4.57 22.92 -6.55
N HIS A 191 4.36 21.65 -6.90
CA HIS A 191 4.45 21.15 -8.27
C HIS A 191 3.10 21.04 -8.98
N ARG A 192 1.97 21.25 -8.26
CA ARG A 192 0.60 21.05 -8.80
C ARG A 192 0.36 21.84 -10.07
N ARG A 193 0.73 23.13 -10.07
CA ARG A 193 0.56 24.00 -11.24
C ARG A 193 1.34 23.50 -12.44
N HIS A 194 2.61 23.15 -12.25
CA HIS A 194 3.47 22.65 -13.32
C HIS A 194 2.96 21.31 -13.89
N LEU A 195 2.48 20.41 -13.06
CA LEU A 195 1.86 19.15 -13.51
C LEU A 195 0.63 19.40 -14.38
N LEU A 196 -0.23 20.36 -14.02
CA LEU A 196 -1.39 20.74 -14.82
C LEU A 196 -0.98 21.39 -16.15
N GLU A 197 0.05 22.23 -16.15
CA GLU A 197 0.61 22.84 -17.37
C GLU A 197 1.22 21.79 -18.32
N LEU A 198 1.80 20.72 -17.80
CA LEU A 198 2.22 19.55 -18.57
C LEU A 198 1.04 18.73 -19.13
N GLY A 199 -0.20 19.03 -18.75
CA GLY A 199 -1.39 18.29 -19.16
C GLY A 199 -1.62 16.99 -18.40
N VAL A 200 -1.05 16.84 -17.21
CA VAL A 200 -1.35 15.72 -16.30
C VAL A 200 -2.74 15.91 -15.70
N ARG A 201 -3.57 14.87 -15.74
CA ARG A 201 -4.90 14.88 -15.10
C ARG A 201 -4.73 14.57 -13.61
N LEU A 202 -4.94 15.58 -12.75
CA LEU A 202 -4.78 15.44 -11.32
C LEU A 202 -6.11 15.17 -10.62
N PHE A 203 -6.13 14.19 -9.74
CA PHE A 203 -7.24 13.87 -8.85
C PHE A 203 -6.74 13.82 -7.41
N GLU A 204 -7.53 14.40 -6.52
CA GLU A 204 -7.26 14.40 -5.08
C GLU A 204 -8.39 13.72 -4.32
N VAL A 205 -8.03 12.84 -3.38
CA VAL A 205 -8.99 12.09 -2.57
C VAL A 205 -9.73 13.04 -1.63
N ARG A 206 -11.05 12.95 -1.58
CA ARG A 206 -11.86 13.64 -0.58
C ARG A 206 -11.75 12.90 0.77
N SER A 207 -11.48 13.64 1.85
CA SER A 207 -11.38 13.09 3.20
C SER A 207 -12.71 12.52 3.72
N ARG A 208 -13.85 13.07 3.27
CA ARG A 208 -15.19 12.61 3.66
C ARG A 208 -15.81 11.83 2.51
N VAL A 209 -16.07 10.56 2.74
CA VAL A 209 -16.81 9.71 1.80
C VAL A 209 -18.29 9.82 2.14
N ALA A 210 -19.13 10.13 1.14
CA ALA A 210 -20.58 10.14 1.33
C ALA A 210 -21.06 8.75 1.81
N ARG A 211 -22.10 8.71 2.64
CA ARG A 211 -22.66 7.49 3.29
C ARG A 211 -22.90 6.30 2.33
N LEU A 212 -23.13 6.56 1.05
CA LEU A 212 -23.38 5.49 0.04
C LEU A 212 -22.16 4.62 -0.28
N ALA A 213 -20.94 5.08 -0.01
CA ALA A 213 -19.72 4.29 -0.28
C ALA A 213 -19.27 3.45 0.92
N SER A 214 -19.89 3.62 2.09
CA SER A 214 -19.51 2.93 3.33
C SER A 214 -19.85 1.44 3.34
N THR A 215 -20.83 1.01 2.56
CA THR A 215 -21.26 -0.39 2.48
C THR A 215 -20.28 -1.28 1.70
N VAL A 216 -19.49 -0.71 0.79
CA VAL A 216 -18.57 -1.48 -0.07
C VAL A 216 -17.14 -1.52 0.48
N SER A 217 -16.76 -0.57 1.33
CA SER A 217 -15.35 -0.42 1.78
C SER A 217 -15.09 -0.68 3.26
N GLY A 218 -16.10 -1.11 4.04
CA GLY A 218 -15.93 -1.43 5.47
C GLY A 218 -15.57 -0.23 6.37
N THR A 219 -15.59 1.01 5.83
CA THR A 219 -15.31 2.20 6.63
C THR A 219 -16.49 2.52 7.54
N GLN A 220 -16.21 2.75 8.82
CA GLN A 220 -17.25 3.22 9.76
C GLN A 220 -17.81 4.57 9.31
N ALA A 221 -19.14 4.72 9.39
CA ALA A 221 -19.82 5.97 9.06
C ALA A 221 -19.24 7.12 9.90
N GLY A 222 -18.60 8.09 9.23
CA GLY A 222 -18.02 9.27 9.86
C GLY A 222 -16.50 9.32 9.98
N SER A 223 -15.77 8.23 9.67
CA SER A 223 -14.30 8.28 9.64
C SER A 223 -13.79 8.99 8.36
N GLN A 224 -12.66 9.67 8.48
CA GLN A 224 -11.97 10.25 7.33
C GLN A 224 -11.32 9.14 6.51
N ALA A 225 -11.38 9.26 5.17
CA ALA A 225 -10.69 8.37 4.26
C ALA A 225 -9.38 9.02 3.81
N SER A 226 -8.29 8.26 3.87
CA SER A 226 -6.99 8.62 3.32
C SER A 226 -6.50 7.51 2.39
N LEU A 227 -5.84 7.89 1.30
CA LEU A 227 -5.18 6.95 0.40
C LEU A 227 -3.85 6.51 1.01
N HIS A 228 -3.55 5.22 0.94
CA HIS A 228 -2.21 4.71 1.29
C HIS A 228 -1.64 3.78 0.21
N SER A 229 -2.43 3.41 -0.79
CA SER A 229 -1.97 2.60 -1.93
C SER A 229 -0.89 3.30 -2.76
N LYS A 230 -0.04 2.49 -3.37
CA LYS A 230 0.97 2.87 -4.35
C LYS A 230 0.84 1.88 -5.52
N ALA A 231 0.25 2.35 -6.60
CA ALA A 231 0.01 1.53 -7.78
C ALA A 231 0.28 2.33 -9.07
N VAL A 232 0.74 1.63 -10.07
CA VAL A 232 0.95 2.18 -11.41
C VAL A 232 0.35 1.22 -12.42
N VAL A 233 -0.48 1.75 -13.34
CA VAL A 233 -1.05 0.98 -14.44
C VAL A 233 -0.56 1.58 -15.76
N LEU A 234 -0.04 0.73 -16.62
CA LEU A 234 0.59 1.07 -17.89
C LEU A 234 -0.24 0.48 -19.02
N ASP A 235 -0.79 1.34 -19.90
CA ASP A 235 -1.54 0.97 -21.11
C ASP A 235 -2.73 0.00 -20.89
N ARG A 236 -3.14 -0.26 -19.64
CA ARG A 236 -4.15 -1.28 -19.23
C ARG A 236 -3.93 -2.63 -19.94
N GLN A 237 -2.68 -3.04 -20.04
CA GLN A 237 -2.38 -4.36 -20.57
C GLN A 237 -2.67 -5.40 -19.50
N THR A 238 -3.53 -6.34 -19.86
CA THR A 238 -3.89 -7.52 -19.07
C THR A 238 -2.92 -8.66 -19.36
#